data_bca2290313c3f7f3024caadce3d5e9a8
#
_entry.id   bca2290313c3f7f3024caadce3d5e9a8
#
_cell.length_a   1.000
_cell.length_b   1.000
_cell.length_c   1.000
_cell.angle_alpha   90.00
_cell.angle_beta   90.00
_cell.angle_gamma   90.00
#
_symmetry.space_group_name_H-M   'P 1'
#
loop_
_entity.id
_entity.type
_entity.pdbx_description
1 polymer ?
#
loop_
_entity_poly.entity_id
_entity_poly.type
_entity_poly.pdbx_seq_one_letter_code
_entity_poly.pdbx_strand_id
1 'polypeptide(L)'
;KFKKIILVSNKNENREIKLSENVIKFKTSLFQDQKNRLQEKSIDCEIIDLSELKSVEDNYILYPSVGENLDYLKSKQFKNINFLYRKIDQFSWQYCNKGFFNFKNYIPKIIKEFI
;
A
#
# COMPACT_ATOMS: atom_id res chain seq x y z
N LYS A 1 -17.99 8.01 1.23
CA LYS A 1 -16.85 8.70 1.81
C LYS A 1 -15.78 9.02 0.78
N PHE A 2 -15.13 8.02 0.17
CA PHE A 2 -14.25 8.22 -0.97
C PHE A 2 -15.04 8.06 -2.27
N LYS A 3 -14.80 8.94 -3.23
CA LYS A 3 -15.49 8.89 -4.52
C LYS A 3 -14.88 7.86 -5.46
N LYS A 4 -13.59 7.60 -5.33
CA LYS A 4 -12.84 6.75 -6.23
C LYS A 4 -11.66 6.12 -5.51
N ILE A 5 -11.37 4.87 -5.83
CA ILE A 5 -10.17 4.17 -5.39
C ILE A 5 -9.26 3.96 -6.60
N ILE A 6 -8.01 4.32 -6.45
CA ILE A 6 -6.98 4.14 -7.48
C ILE A 6 -5.98 3.10 -6.96
N LEU A 7 -5.83 2.01 -7.70
CA LEU A 7 -4.80 0.99 -7.47
C LEU A 7 -3.56 1.36 -8.29
N VAL A 8 -2.46 1.61 -7.62
CA VAL A 8 -1.22 2.08 -8.27
C VAL A 8 -0.25 0.92 -8.42
N SER A 9 0.07 0.58 -9.66
CA SER A 9 1.02 -0.47 -10.01
C SER A 9 2.41 0.11 -10.22
N ASN A 10 3.42 -0.43 -9.53
CA ASN A 10 4.81 -0.16 -9.82
C ASN A 10 5.47 -1.44 -10.37
N LYS A 11 5.58 -1.54 -11.70
CA LYS A 11 6.22 -2.67 -12.37
C LYS A 11 7.74 -2.58 -12.20
N ASN A 12 8.49 -2.32 -13.28
CA ASN A 12 9.95 -2.26 -13.24
C ASN A 12 10.55 -0.89 -13.54
N GLU A 13 9.75 0.07 -13.98
CA GLU A 13 10.25 1.35 -14.50
C GLU A 13 11.00 2.18 -13.46
N ASN A 14 10.52 2.16 -12.21
CA ASN A 14 11.09 2.93 -11.11
C ASN A 14 11.74 2.04 -10.05
N ARG A 15 12.24 0.86 -10.44
CA ARG A 15 12.87 -0.09 -9.53
C ARG A 15 14.34 -0.26 -9.83
N GLU A 16 15.16 -0.19 -8.80
CA GLU A 16 16.57 -0.57 -8.86
C GLU A 16 16.71 -2.08 -9.05
N ILE A 17 15.97 -2.86 -8.26
CA ILE A 17 15.92 -4.31 -8.38
C ILE A 17 14.65 -4.68 -9.16
N LYS A 18 14.85 -5.29 -10.33
CA LYS A 18 13.73 -5.64 -11.22
C LYS A 18 12.99 -6.89 -10.74
N LEU A 19 11.67 -6.85 -10.88
CA LEU A 19 10.81 -8.01 -10.65
C LEU A 19 10.80 -8.93 -11.86
N SER A 20 10.66 -10.24 -11.62
CA SER A 20 10.46 -11.19 -12.70
C SER A 20 9.09 -11.02 -13.36
N GLU A 21 8.95 -11.51 -14.60
CA GLU A 21 7.66 -11.48 -15.32
C GLU A 21 6.55 -12.21 -14.56
N ASN A 22 6.88 -13.33 -13.92
CA ASN A 22 5.90 -14.10 -13.13
C ASN A 22 5.36 -13.29 -11.95
N VAL A 23 6.23 -12.54 -11.26
CA VAL A 23 5.81 -11.66 -10.16
C VAL A 23 4.93 -10.53 -10.68
N ILE A 24 5.28 -9.94 -11.82
CA ILE A 24 4.48 -8.87 -12.44
C ILE A 24 3.10 -9.39 -12.84
N LYS A 25 3.03 -10.56 -13.48
CA LYS A 25 1.75 -11.21 -13.84
C LYS A 25 0.89 -11.49 -12.61
N PHE A 26 1.48 -12.00 -11.55
CA PHE A 26 0.78 -12.27 -10.29
C PHE A 26 0.20 -10.98 -9.68
N LYS A 27 1.01 -9.93 -9.59
CA LYS A 27 0.56 -8.63 -9.09
C LYS A 27 -0.56 -8.03 -9.94
N THR A 28 -0.44 -8.13 -11.26
CA THR A 28 -1.47 -7.65 -12.20
C THR A 28 -2.80 -8.38 -11.98
N SER A 29 -2.75 -9.70 -11.79
CA SER A 29 -3.94 -10.50 -11.50
C SER A 29 -4.58 -10.13 -10.17
N LEU A 30 -3.78 -9.86 -9.13
CA LEU A 30 -4.29 -9.39 -7.83
C LEU A 30 -4.98 -8.03 -7.95
N PHE A 31 -4.41 -7.09 -8.69
CA PHE A 31 -5.04 -5.79 -8.91
C PHE A 31 -6.35 -5.90 -9.67
N GLN A 32 -6.41 -6.76 -10.68
CA GLN A 32 -7.65 -6.99 -11.43
C GLN A 32 -8.73 -7.62 -10.56
N ASP A 33 -8.38 -8.59 -9.74
CA ASP A 33 -9.31 -9.20 -8.77
C ASP A 33 -9.84 -8.16 -7.78
N GLN A 34 -8.97 -7.34 -7.23
CA GLN A 34 -9.36 -6.27 -6.30
C GLN A 34 -10.28 -5.24 -6.97
N LYS A 35 -9.98 -4.86 -8.21
CA LYS A 35 -10.82 -3.95 -8.99
C LYS A 35 -12.22 -4.54 -9.16
N ASN A 36 -12.31 -5.81 -9.55
CA ASN A 36 -13.60 -6.49 -9.74
C ASN A 36 -14.41 -6.52 -8.42
N ARG A 37 -13.78 -6.85 -7.30
CA ARG A 37 -14.43 -6.86 -5.98
C ARG A 37 -14.95 -5.48 -5.55
N LEU A 38 -14.22 -4.42 -5.87
CA LEU A 38 -14.64 -3.06 -5.56
C LEU A 38 -15.81 -2.64 -6.45
N GLN A 39 -15.79 -3.01 -7.73
CA GLN A 39 -16.87 -2.72 -8.66
C GLN A 39 -18.16 -3.48 -8.30
N GLU A 40 -18.07 -4.71 -7.81
CA GLU A 40 -19.22 -5.46 -7.29
C GLU A 40 -19.87 -4.73 -6.10
N LYS A 41 -19.10 -3.97 -5.34
CA LYS A 41 -19.58 -3.13 -4.24
C LYS A 41 -20.00 -1.72 -4.69
N SER A 42 -20.10 -1.49 -5.98
CA SER A 42 -20.42 -0.18 -6.58
C SER A 42 -19.40 0.92 -6.22
N ILE A 43 -18.16 0.55 -6.00
CA ILE A 43 -17.07 1.48 -5.74
C ILE A 43 -16.28 1.69 -7.04
N ASP A 44 -16.18 2.95 -7.48
CA ASP A 44 -15.39 3.29 -8.66
C ASP A 44 -13.91 3.00 -8.41
N CYS A 45 -13.31 2.21 -9.28
CA CYS A 45 -11.91 1.77 -9.14
C CYS A 45 -11.18 1.79 -10.48
N GLU A 46 -9.99 2.34 -10.47
CA GLU A 46 -9.10 2.41 -11.62
C GLU A 46 -7.72 1.86 -11.26
N ILE A 47 -7.06 1.22 -12.23
CA ILE A 47 -5.67 0.77 -12.10
C ILE A 47 -4.81 1.66 -12.97
N ILE A 48 -3.76 2.26 -12.37
CA ILE A 48 -2.79 3.10 -13.09
C ILE A 48 -1.37 2.67 -12.76
N ASP A 49 -0.42 3.02 -13.61
CA ASP A 49 1.00 2.89 -13.29
C ASP A 49 1.45 4.03 -12.37
N LEU A 50 2.47 3.76 -11.55
CA LEU A 50 3.00 4.76 -10.62
C LEU A 50 3.46 6.04 -11.33
N SER A 51 3.99 5.91 -12.56
CA SER A 51 4.40 7.04 -13.40
C SER A 51 3.24 7.97 -13.80
N GLU A 52 2.02 7.46 -13.82
CA GLU A 52 0.80 8.20 -14.16
C GLU A 52 0.17 8.89 -12.95
N LEU A 53 0.69 8.65 -11.75
CA LEU A 53 0.15 9.23 -10.53
C LEU A 53 0.39 10.74 -10.51
N LYS A 54 -0.70 11.49 -10.46
CA LYS A 54 -0.69 12.95 -10.37
C LYS A 54 -1.12 13.40 -8.99
N SER A 55 -0.55 14.51 -8.53
CA SER A 55 -1.04 15.16 -7.32
C SER A 55 -2.44 15.72 -7.55
N VAL A 56 -3.38 15.27 -6.73
CA VAL A 56 -4.74 15.82 -6.66
C VAL A 56 -4.92 16.39 -5.25
N GLU A 57 -5.73 17.41 -5.11
CA GLU A 57 -6.08 17.92 -3.79
C GLU A 57 -6.75 16.83 -2.95
N ASP A 58 -6.41 16.77 -1.66
CA ASP A 58 -6.97 15.81 -0.70
C ASP A 58 -6.71 14.33 -1.05
N ASN A 59 -5.49 14.00 -1.44
CA ASN A 59 -5.09 12.62 -1.64
C ASN A 59 -4.96 11.87 -0.31
N TYR A 60 -5.63 10.73 -0.22
CA TYR A 60 -5.47 9.77 0.86
C TYR A 60 -4.77 8.53 0.30
N ILE A 61 -3.61 8.19 0.86
CA ILE A 61 -2.78 7.08 0.41
C ILE A 61 -2.55 6.12 1.57
N LEU A 62 -2.80 4.83 1.36
CA LEU A 62 -2.37 3.82 2.32
C LEU A 62 -0.85 3.86 2.44
N TYR A 63 -0.36 3.95 3.66
CA TYR A 63 1.07 4.06 3.91
C TYR A 63 1.82 2.85 3.32
N PRO A 64 2.73 3.06 2.34
CA PRO A 64 3.34 1.96 1.60
C PRO A 64 4.52 1.31 2.35
N SER A 65 4.79 1.73 3.58
CA SER A 65 5.98 1.41 4.35
C SER A 65 7.26 1.98 3.72
N VAL A 66 8.39 1.80 4.40
CA VAL A 66 9.68 2.27 3.87
C VAL A 66 10.09 1.48 2.64
N GLY A 67 10.73 2.14 1.68
CA GLY A 67 11.18 1.53 0.44
C GLY A 67 10.96 2.41 -0.79
N GLU A 68 11.14 1.84 -1.96
CA GLU A 68 11.13 2.54 -3.24
C GLU A 68 9.83 3.32 -3.50
N ASN A 69 8.67 2.75 -3.13
CA ASN A 69 7.39 3.42 -3.36
C ASN A 69 7.24 4.69 -2.51
N LEU A 70 7.64 4.62 -1.25
CA LEU A 70 7.62 5.79 -0.36
C LEU A 70 8.61 6.86 -0.83
N ASP A 71 9.81 6.44 -1.22
CA ASP A 71 10.85 7.34 -1.74
C ASP A 71 10.38 8.04 -3.02
N TYR A 72 9.72 7.31 -3.91
CA TYR A 72 9.12 7.88 -5.12
C TYR A 72 8.08 8.96 -4.79
N LEU A 73 7.15 8.67 -3.88
CA LEU A 73 6.12 9.62 -3.47
C LEU A 73 6.74 10.89 -2.85
N LYS A 74 7.77 10.74 -2.04
CA LYS A 74 8.49 11.87 -1.46
C LYS A 74 9.25 12.69 -2.51
N SER A 75 9.87 12.03 -3.49
CA SER A 75 10.65 12.68 -4.55
C SER A 75 9.80 13.54 -5.47
N LYS A 76 8.54 13.18 -5.70
CA LYS A 76 7.60 13.92 -6.56
C LYS A 76 6.99 15.14 -5.87
N GLN A 77 7.27 15.37 -4.60
CA GLN A 77 6.79 16.53 -3.84
C GLN A 77 5.27 16.74 -3.97
N PHE A 78 4.52 15.65 -3.91
CA PHE A 78 3.06 15.76 -3.89
C PHE A 78 2.61 16.62 -2.72
N LYS A 79 1.82 17.64 -3.00
CA LYS A 79 1.22 18.49 -1.97
C LYS A 79 0.05 17.75 -1.31
N ASN A 80 -0.07 17.91 0.01
CA ASN A 80 -1.24 17.43 0.76
C ASN A 80 -1.47 15.92 0.70
N ILE A 81 -0.41 15.11 0.82
CA ILE A 81 -0.57 13.67 0.98
C ILE A 81 -1.03 13.38 2.41
N ASN A 82 -2.16 12.70 2.53
CA ASN A 82 -2.67 12.18 3.79
C ASN A 82 -2.42 10.66 3.83
N PHE A 83 -1.44 10.23 4.60
CA PHE A 83 -1.20 8.80 4.78
C PHE A 83 -2.23 8.18 5.72
N LEU A 84 -2.82 7.08 5.28
CA LEU A 84 -3.70 6.25 6.07
C LEU A 84 -2.92 5.05 6.61
N TYR A 85 -3.04 4.81 7.91
CA TYR A 85 -2.38 3.71 8.60
C TYR A 85 -3.41 2.75 9.17
N ARG A 86 -3.16 1.44 9.08
CA ARG A 86 -3.99 0.48 9.79
C ARG A 86 -3.68 0.53 11.29
N LYS A 87 -4.70 0.48 12.10
CA LYS A 87 -4.54 0.51 13.57
C LYS A 87 -3.67 -0.65 14.08
N ILE A 88 -3.82 -1.82 13.47
CA ILE A 88 -3.00 -2.99 13.82
C ILE A 88 -1.52 -2.74 13.55
N ASP A 89 -1.16 -2.07 12.47
CA ASP A 89 0.24 -1.75 12.15
C ASP A 89 0.81 -0.77 13.18
N GLN A 90 0.09 0.32 13.45
CA GLN A 90 0.51 1.32 14.43
C GLN A 90 0.70 0.73 15.83
N PHE A 91 -0.20 -0.14 16.23
CA PHE A 91 -0.11 -0.85 17.52
C PHE A 91 1.09 -1.81 17.55
N SER A 92 1.33 -2.52 16.46
CA SER A 92 2.39 -3.53 16.36
C SER A 92 3.80 -2.93 16.28
N TRP A 93 3.96 -1.76 15.66
CA TRP A 93 5.28 -1.14 15.44
C TRP A 93 6.07 -0.89 16.71
N GLN A 94 5.42 -0.60 17.83
CA GLN A 94 6.09 -0.43 19.11
C GLN A 94 6.85 -1.68 19.57
N TYR A 95 6.49 -2.85 19.05
CA TYR A 95 7.08 -4.14 19.39
C TYR A 95 8.10 -4.64 18.35
N CYS A 96 8.32 -3.89 17.26
CA CYS A 96 9.15 -4.32 16.13
C CYS A 96 10.62 -3.93 16.22
N ASN A 97 11.05 -3.29 17.31
CA ASN A 97 12.37 -2.68 17.44
C ASN A 97 13.49 -3.61 17.97
N LYS A 98 13.15 -4.84 18.39
CA LYS A 98 14.08 -5.80 18.99
C LYS A 98 14.14 -7.15 18.26
N GLY A 99 13.73 -7.19 17.00
CA GLY A 99 13.74 -8.39 16.16
C GLY A 99 12.59 -9.35 16.39
N PHE A 100 12.53 -10.37 15.54
CA PHE A 100 11.40 -11.29 15.47
C PHE A 100 11.15 -12.08 16.77
N PHE A 101 12.22 -12.59 17.39
CA PHE A 101 12.06 -13.42 18.59
C PHE A 101 11.48 -12.65 19.78
N ASN A 102 11.73 -11.37 19.84
CA ASN A 102 11.06 -10.50 20.80
C ASN A 102 9.61 -10.19 20.35
N PHE A 103 9.41 -9.87 19.08
CA PHE A 103 8.11 -9.54 18.52
C PHE A 103 7.10 -10.68 18.68
N LYS A 104 7.51 -11.94 18.43
CA LYS A 104 6.62 -13.09 18.54
C LYS A 104 5.91 -13.22 19.89
N ASN A 105 6.54 -12.73 20.96
CA ASN A 105 5.96 -12.76 22.30
C ASN A 105 4.73 -11.84 22.44
N TYR A 106 4.60 -10.86 21.55
CA TYR A 106 3.50 -9.89 21.53
C TYR A 106 2.39 -10.25 20.53
N ILE A 107 2.61 -11.27 19.67
CA ILE A 107 1.61 -11.70 18.69
C ILE A 107 0.27 -12.07 19.36
N PRO A 108 0.22 -12.84 20.46
CA PRO A 108 -1.05 -13.15 21.14
C PRO A 108 -1.80 -11.89 21.60
N LYS A 109 -1.07 -10.87 22.05
CA LYS A 109 -1.66 -9.59 22.46
C LYS A 109 -2.25 -8.85 21.27
N ILE A 110 -1.54 -8.82 20.14
CA ILE A 110 -2.00 -8.19 18.90
C ILE A 110 -3.25 -8.89 18.38
N ILE A 111 -3.26 -10.22 18.37
CA ILE A 111 -4.42 -11.02 17.96
C ILE A 111 -5.62 -10.71 18.84
N LYS A 112 -5.44 -10.68 20.14
CA LYS A 112 -6.51 -10.37 21.09
C LYS A 112 -7.12 -8.99 20.87
N GLU A 113 -6.31 -8.01 20.49
CA GLU A 113 -6.76 -6.63 20.30
C GLU A 113 -7.51 -6.43 18.98
N PHE A 114 -7.11 -7.13 17.90
CA PHE A 114 -7.56 -6.80 16.54
C PHE A 114 -8.28 -7.93 15.80
N ILE A 115 -8.21 -9.13 16.30
CA ILE A 115 -8.79 -10.32 15.68
C ILE A 115 -9.65 -11.07 16.70
#